data_79ee2c2b2f3221fe06cedcd344ad6852
#
_entry.id   79ee2c2b2f3221fe06cedcd344ad6852
#
_cell.length_a   1.000
_cell.length_b   1.000
_cell.length_c   1.000
_cell.angle_alpha   90.00
_cell.angle_beta   90.00
_cell.angle_gamma   90.00
#
_symmetry.space_group_name_H-M   'P 1'
#
loop_
_entity.id
_entity.type
_entity.pdbx_description
1 polymer ?
#
loop_
_entity_poly.entity_id
_entity_poly.type
_entity_poly.pdbx_seq_one_letter_code
_entity_poly.pdbx_strand_id
1 'polypeptide(L)'
;MARPRDAASLILLRGEGKTLEVLAGRRPLNVRFMPGVYVFPGGAVDPPDRLAWAIEAGTATLGPRLARSARAAMRETWEEAGVLLGRPAGPSSGLAARTPIEQAYLERGLVAAMDRLIYVGRAITPSHSPRRFNTRFFLGDGDHVFGTPAATEELEDVRWHPIGHERLESFRDVTRFMLARALALRGGTASGMAPLFYWAKNARRVGICREAETPV
;
A
#
# COMPACT_ATOMS: atom_id res chain seq x y z
N MET A 1 -12.67 21.94 -10.71
CA MET A 1 -11.51 21.11 -10.27
C MET A 1 -11.89 19.64 -10.32
N ALA A 2 -11.01 18.78 -10.83
CA ALA A 2 -11.28 17.35 -10.85
C ALA A 2 -11.35 16.76 -9.43
N ARG A 3 -12.36 15.90 -9.19
CA ARG A 3 -12.48 15.19 -7.91
C ARG A 3 -11.35 14.15 -7.81
N PRO A 4 -10.64 14.04 -6.67
CA PRO A 4 -9.63 13.01 -6.50
C PRO A 4 -10.23 11.60 -6.59
N ARG A 5 -9.58 10.70 -7.34
CA ARG A 5 -9.93 9.27 -7.36
C ARG A 5 -9.45 8.59 -6.08
N ASP A 6 -10.25 7.72 -5.51
CA ASP A 6 -9.80 6.86 -4.41
C ASP A 6 -8.69 5.94 -4.92
N ALA A 7 -7.62 5.84 -4.14
CA ALA A 7 -6.45 5.04 -4.41
C ALA A 7 -5.91 4.43 -3.12
N ALA A 8 -5.04 3.44 -3.24
CA ALA A 8 -4.39 2.83 -2.10
C ALA A 8 -2.96 2.40 -2.44
N SER A 9 -2.12 2.29 -1.43
CA SER A 9 -0.71 1.89 -1.57
C SER A 9 -0.29 1.06 -0.37
N LEU A 10 0.55 0.05 -0.60
CA LEU A 10 1.04 -0.87 0.42
C LEU A 10 2.52 -0.60 0.70
N ILE A 11 2.83 -0.32 1.95
CA ILE A 11 4.19 -0.20 2.47
C ILE A 11 4.57 -1.55 3.08
N LEU A 12 5.48 -2.26 2.46
CA LEU A 12 5.99 -3.53 2.98
C LEU A 12 7.37 -3.30 3.58
N LEU A 13 7.52 -3.63 4.87
CA LEU A 13 8.78 -3.53 5.60
C LEU A 13 9.21 -4.91 6.04
N ARG A 14 10.49 -5.29 5.82
CA ARG A 14 11.07 -6.53 6.32
C ARG A 14 12.42 -6.32 7.00
N GLY A 15 12.87 -7.31 7.77
CA GLY A 15 14.13 -7.23 8.51
C GLY A 15 14.06 -6.25 9.69
N GLU A 16 15.17 -6.05 10.39
CA GLU A 16 15.29 -5.20 11.57
C GLU A 16 16.61 -4.44 11.60
N GLY A 17 16.63 -3.33 12.34
CA GLY A 17 17.84 -2.54 12.56
C GLY A 17 18.52 -2.16 11.24
N LYS A 18 19.77 -2.59 11.05
CA LYS A 18 20.57 -2.29 9.84
C LYS A 18 20.14 -3.08 8.59
N THR A 19 19.38 -4.16 8.78
CA THR A 19 18.85 -4.98 7.67
C THR A 19 17.42 -4.59 7.27
N LEU A 20 16.90 -3.51 7.86
CA LEU A 20 15.54 -3.05 7.57
C LEU A 20 15.43 -2.55 6.12
N GLU A 21 14.48 -3.10 5.40
CA GLU A 21 14.22 -2.81 3.98
C GLU A 21 12.75 -2.47 3.74
N VAL A 22 12.50 -1.71 2.67
CA VAL A 22 11.17 -1.40 2.16
C VAL A 22 11.04 -1.87 0.71
N LEU A 23 9.90 -2.46 0.34
CA LEU A 23 9.59 -2.75 -1.06
C LEU A 23 9.19 -1.45 -1.76
N ALA A 24 9.89 -1.13 -2.83
CA ALA A 24 9.59 0.02 -3.68
C ALA A 24 10.02 -0.25 -5.12
N GLY A 25 9.41 0.51 -6.05
CA GLY A 25 9.80 0.52 -7.45
C GLY A 25 9.90 1.93 -7.99
N ARG A 26 10.62 2.12 -9.08
CA ARG A 26 10.78 3.39 -9.76
C ARG A 26 9.76 3.51 -10.89
N ARG A 27 9.02 4.60 -10.93
CA ARG A 27 8.12 4.89 -12.06
C ARG A 27 8.93 5.11 -13.34
N PRO A 28 8.53 4.56 -14.50
CA PRO A 28 9.21 4.76 -15.76
C PRO A 28 9.38 6.25 -16.11
N LEU A 29 10.43 6.59 -16.85
CA LEU A 29 10.70 7.99 -17.22
C LEU A 29 9.71 8.54 -18.27
N ASN A 30 9.05 7.68 -19.03
CA ASN A 30 8.09 8.02 -20.08
C ASN A 30 6.65 8.25 -19.59
N VAL A 31 6.36 8.10 -18.29
CA VAL A 31 5.01 8.34 -17.76
C VAL A 31 4.74 9.80 -17.48
N ARG A 32 3.47 10.23 -17.68
CA ARG A 32 3.08 11.65 -17.48
C ARG A 32 3.07 12.10 -16.03
N PHE A 33 2.89 11.18 -15.07
CA PHE A 33 2.73 11.52 -13.67
C PHE A 33 3.89 10.97 -12.84
N MET A 34 4.70 11.88 -12.26
CA MET A 34 5.84 11.57 -11.41
C MET A 34 6.86 10.61 -12.07
N PRO A 35 7.44 10.93 -13.25
CA PRO A 35 8.43 10.07 -13.89
C PRO A 35 9.71 9.94 -13.04
N GLY A 36 10.33 8.77 -13.04
CA GLY A 36 11.60 8.48 -12.38
C GLY A 36 11.59 8.49 -10.85
N VAL A 37 10.41 8.66 -10.21
CA VAL A 37 10.27 8.72 -8.76
C VAL A 37 10.07 7.34 -8.18
N TYR A 38 10.73 7.04 -7.07
CA TYR A 38 10.45 5.84 -6.30
C TYR A 38 9.15 5.97 -5.52
N VAL A 39 8.35 4.93 -5.57
CA VAL A 39 7.05 4.84 -4.92
C VAL A 39 6.85 3.44 -4.31
N PHE A 40 5.95 3.33 -3.35
CA PHE A 40 5.42 2.02 -2.96
C PHE A 40 4.42 1.55 -4.02
N PRO A 41 4.25 0.24 -4.23
CA PRO A 41 3.19 -0.28 -5.09
C PRO A 41 1.83 0.25 -4.68
N GLY A 42 1.02 0.60 -5.68
CA GLY A 42 -0.31 1.12 -5.42
C GLY A 42 -0.94 1.89 -6.56
N GLY A 43 -2.27 1.88 -6.59
CA GLY A 43 -3.05 2.51 -7.65
C GLY A 43 -4.48 2.81 -7.26
N ALA A 44 -5.35 2.91 -8.25
CA ALA A 44 -6.75 3.26 -8.05
C ALA A 44 -7.55 2.14 -7.40
N VAL A 45 -8.56 2.50 -6.61
CA VAL A 45 -9.57 1.55 -6.14
C VAL A 45 -10.54 1.28 -7.28
N ASP A 46 -10.53 0.06 -7.80
CA ASP A 46 -11.36 -0.38 -8.91
C ASP A 46 -12.65 -1.07 -8.46
N PRO A 47 -13.65 -1.24 -9.35
CA PRO A 47 -14.91 -1.86 -8.98
C PRO A 47 -14.79 -3.24 -8.30
N PRO A 48 -13.92 -4.17 -8.72
CA PRO A 48 -13.75 -5.46 -8.05
C PRO A 48 -13.27 -5.35 -6.60
N ASP A 49 -12.47 -4.32 -6.25
CA ASP A 49 -11.97 -4.11 -4.89
C ASP A 49 -13.07 -3.77 -3.88
N ARG A 50 -14.25 -3.37 -4.37
CA ARG A 50 -15.42 -3.06 -3.52
C ARG A 50 -16.12 -4.30 -2.98
N LEU A 51 -15.88 -5.43 -3.60
CA LEU A 51 -16.44 -6.72 -3.20
C LEU A 51 -15.46 -7.45 -2.29
N ALA A 52 -15.97 -8.14 -1.27
CA ALA A 52 -15.14 -8.99 -0.43
C ALA A 52 -14.56 -10.14 -1.26
N TRP A 53 -13.25 -10.40 -1.11
CA TRP A 53 -12.63 -11.55 -1.74
C TRP A 53 -12.96 -12.83 -1.00
N ALA A 54 -13.16 -13.91 -1.74
CA ALA A 54 -13.42 -15.21 -1.13
C ALA A 54 -12.25 -15.72 -0.28
N ILE A 55 -11.04 -15.21 -0.56
CA ILE A 55 -9.76 -15.65 0.02
C ILE A 55 -9.23 -14.68 1.08
N GLU A 56 -9.99 -13.68 1.52
CA GLU A 56 -9.50 -12.75 2.52
C GLU A 56 -9.76 -13.23 3.95
N ALA A 57 -8.81 -12.96 4.84
CA ALA A 57 -8.91 -13.27 6.25
C ALA A 57 -8.83 -11.99 7.09
N GLY A 58 -9.69 -11.89 8.10
CA GLY A 58 -9.61 -10.85 9.13
C GLY A 58 -10.08 -9.45 8.72
N THR A 59 -10.93 -9.32 7.70
CA THR A 59 -11.47 -8.01 7.26
C THR A 59 -12.40 -7.34 8.27
N ALA A 60 -12.88 -8.03 9.27
CA ALA A 60 -13.78 -7.49 10.28
C ALA A 60 -13.18 -6.31 11.08
N THR A 61 -11.85 -6.20 11.13
CA THR A 61 -11.13 -5.10 11.80
C THR A 61 -11.10 -3.81 10.98
N LEU A 62 -11.33 -3.90 9.67
CA LEU A 62 -11.33 -2.77 8.76
C LEU A 62 -12.77 -2.38 8.40
N GLY A 63 -13.18 -1.15 8.66
CA GLY A 63 -14.46 -0.66 8.15
C GLY A 63 -14.53 -0.76 6.61
N PRO A 64 -15.74 -0.78 5.99
CA PRO A 64 -15.92 -1.07 4.56
C PRO A 64 -15.09 -0.22 3.61
N ARG A 65 -14.84 1.05 3.96
CA ARG A 65 -14.02 1.97 3.17
C ARG A 65 -12.53 1.59 3.20
N LEU A 66 -12.00 1.19 4.35
CA LEU A 66 -10.62 0.76 4.48
C LEU A 66 -10.43 -0.62 3.86
N ALA A 67 -11.36 -1.54 4.04
CA ALA A 67 -11.30 -2.88 3.47
C ALA A 67 -11.17 -2.84 1.93
N ARG A 68 -11.99 -2.05 1.23
CA ARG A 68 -11.87 -1.91 -0.24
C ARG A 68 -10.54 -1.28 -0.66
N SER A 69 -10.02 -0.33 0.13
CA SER A 69 -8.72 0.28 -0.17
C SER A 69 -7.57 -0.67 0.12
N ALA A 70 -7.68 -1.50 1.15
CA ALA A 70 -6.71 -2.53 1.45
C ALA A 70 -6.63 -3.59 0.33
N ARG A 71 -7.79 -4.01 -0.23
CA ARG A 71 -7.83 -4.91 -1.40
C ARG A 71 -7.13 -4.27 -2.60
N ALA A 72 -7.42 -3.00 -2.90
CA ALA A 72 -6.73 -2.28 -3.97
C ALA A 72 -5.22 -2.24 -3.74
N ALA A 73 -4.75 -1.92 -2.51
CA ALA A 73 -3.33 -1.88 -2.19
C ALA A 73 -2.65 -3.24 -2.40
N MET A 74 -3.31 -4.34 -1.99
CA MET A 74 -2.78 -5.70 -2.16
C MET A 74 -2.78 -6.13 -3.63
N ARG A 75 -3.85 -5.82 -4.39
CA ARG A 75 -3.95 -6.13 -5.83
C ARG A 75 -2.86 -5.40 -6.61
N GLU A 76 -2.73 -4.11 -6.42
CA GLU A 76 -1.71 -3.29 -7.08
C GLU A 76 -0.28 -3.76 -6.72
N THR A 77 -0.07 -4.20 -5.48
CA THR A 77 1.23 -4.75 -5.08
C THR A 77 1.56 -6.04 -5.84
N TRP A 78 0.56 -6.90 -6.08
CA TRP A 78 0.75 -8.08 -6.89
C TRP A 78 0.94 -7.74 -8.38
N GLU A 79 0.16 -6.83 -8.93
CA GLU A 79 0.23 -6.41 -10.34
C GLU A 79 1.55 -5.68 -10.64
N GLU A 80 1.99 -4.77 -9.77
CA GLU A 80 3.16 -3.92 -9.99
C GLU A 80 4.48 -4.52 -9.49
N ALA A 81 4.45 -5.47 -8.53
CA ALA A 81 5.65 -6.02 -7.91
C ALA A 81 5.72 -7.56 -7.90
N GLY A 82 4.67 -8.27 -8.31
CA GLY A 82 4.66 -9.74 -8.38
C GLY A 82 4.56 -10.47 -7.05
N VAL A 83 4.29 -9.77 -5.94
CA VAL A 83 4.30 -10.35 -4.60
C VAL A 83 2.91 -10.30 -3.93
N LEU A 84 2.65 -11.30 -3.08
CA LEU A 84 1.40 -11.45 -2.33
C LEU A 84 1.68 -11.37 -0.82
N LEU A 85 1.00 -10.48 -0.12
CA LEU A 85 0.98 -10.49 1.35
C LEU A 85 -0.11 -11.46 1.82
N GLY A 86 0.31 -12.58 2.40
CA GLY A 86 -0.63 -13.65 2.72
C GLY A 86 -0.19 -14.54 3.86
N ARG A 87 -0.95 -15.59 4.05
CA ARG A 87 -0.61 -16.70 4.93
C ARG A 87 -1.14 -18.00 4.31
N PRO A 88 -0.60 -19.17 4.68
CA PRO A 88 -1.15 -20.44 4.24
C PRO A 88 -2.64 -20.53 4.49
N ALA A 89 -3.39 -20.98 3.48
CA ALA A 89 -4.80 -21.30 3.64
C ALA A 89 -4.93 -22.53 4.54
N GLY A 90 -5.98 -22.57 5.36
CA GLY A 90 -6.38 -23.80 6.03
C GLY A 90 -6.86 -24.87 5.04
N PRO A 91 -7.32 -26.05 5.53
CA PRO A 91 -7.88 -27.08 4.66
C PRO A 91 -8.88 -26.47 3.68
N SER A 92 -8.74 -26.79 2.41
CA SER A 92 -9.39 -26.11 1.30
C SER A 92 -10.92 -26.14 1.45
N SER A 93 -11.51 -24.99 1.43
CA SER A 93 -12.93 -24.73 1.62
C SER A 93 -13.72 -24.66 0.31
N GLY A 94 -13.22 -25.20 -0.80
CA GLY A 94 -13.90 -25.09 -2.10
C GLY A 94 -14.05 -23.65 -2.61
N LEU A 95 -13.14 -22.76 -2.20
CA LEU A 95 -13.16 -21.35 -2.62
C LEU A 95 -12.91 -21.23 -4.13
N ALA A 96 -13.72 -20.42 -4.80
CA ALA A 96 -13.58 -20.11 -6.22
C ALA A 96 -13.09 -18.67 -6.40
N ALA A 97 -12.05 -18.50 -7.21
CA ALA A 97 -11.58 -17.18 -7.60
C ALA A 97 -12.59 -16.46 -8.52
N ARG A 98 -12.78 -15.17 -8.30
CA ARG A 98 -13.60 -14.29 -9.14
C ARG A 98 -12.75 -13.22 -9.84
N THR A 99 -11.49 -13.11 -9.43
CA THR A 99 -10.55 -12.12 -9.96
C THR A 99 -9.17 -12.76 -10.16
N PRO A 100 -8.29 -12.20 -11.02
CA PRO A 100 -6.93 -12.73 -11.23
C PRO A 100 -6.10 -12.80 -9.93
N ILE A 101 -6.25 -11.82 -9.03
CA ILE A 101 -5.52 -11.86 -7.76
C ILE A 101 -6.03 -12.96 -6.85
N GLU A 102 -7.34 -13.20 -6.76
CA GLU A 102 -7.89 -14.34 -5.99
C GLU A 102 -7.34 -15.66 -6.55
N GLN A 103 -7.26 -15.80 -7.86
CA GLN A 103 -6.65 -16.96 -8.51
C GLN A 103 -5.18 -17.13 -8.10
N ALA A 104 -4.40 -16.03 -8.10
CA ALA A 104 -2.99 -16.06 -7.71
C ALA A 104 -2.77 -16.50 -6.26
N TYR A 105 -3.67 -16.13 -5.34
CA TYR A 105 -3.67 -16.64 -3.96
C TYR A 105 -3.99 -18.12 -3.88
N LEU A 106 -5.06 -18.56 -4.55
CA LEU A 106 -5.51 -19.96 -4.51
C LEU A 106 -4.48 -20.92 -5.10
N GLU A 107 -3.84 -20.56 -6.22
CA GLU A 107 -2.79 -21.36 -6.85
C GLU A 107 -1.59 -21.60 -5.94
N ARG A 108 -1.35 -20.70 -4.99
CA ARG A 108 -0.26 -20.81 -3.99
C ARG A 108 -0.72 -21.37 -2.66
N GLY A 109 -1.98 -21.77 -2.54
CA GLY A 109 -2.56 -22.24 -1.28
C GLY A 109 -2.56 -21.18 -0.18
N LEU A 110 -2.80 -19.92 -0.55
CA LEU A 110 -2.74 -18.77 0.35
C LEU A 110 -4.12 -18.12 0.53
N VAL A 111 -4.26 -17.40 1.65
CA VAL A 111 -5.31 -16.41 1.87
C VAL A 111 -4.68 -15.03 2.09
N ALA A 112 -5.40 -14.00 1.68
CA ALA A 112 -4.95 -12.61 1.85
C ALA A 112 -5.00 -12.22 3.34
N ALA A 113 -3.88 -11.77 3.90
CA ALA A 113 -3.74 -11.44 5.33
C ALA A 113 -4.19 -10.00 5.62
N MET A 114 -5.50 -9.74 5.46
CA MET A 114 -6.10 -8.41 5.69
C MET A 114 -6.00 -7.97 7.15
N ASP A 115 -6.03 -8.91 8.09
CA ASP A 115 -5.88 -8.70 9.53
C ASP A 115 -4.48 -8.25 9.96
N ARG A 116 -3.50 -8.37 9.07
CA ARG A 116 -2.11 -7.94 9.32
C ARG A 116 -1.79 -6.55 8.74
N LEU A 117 -2.78 -5.88 8.19
CA LEU A 117 -2.61 -4.54 7.65
C LEU A 117 -2.87 -3.48 8.73
N ILE A 118 -1.94 -2.56 8.86
CA ILE A 118 -2.07 -1.38 9.72
C ILE A 118 -2.34 -0.16 8.83
N TYR A 119 -3.38 0.59 9.13
CA TYR A 119 -3.68 1.84 8.43
C TYR A 119 -2.69 2.92 8.84
N VAL A 120 -1.84 3.36 7.90
CA VAL A 120 -0.78 4.34 8.15
C VAL A 120 -1.30 5.77 8.10
N GLY A 121 -2.11 6.08 7.10
CA GLY A 121 -2.61 7.42 6.86
C GLY A 121 -3.15 7.63 5.46
N ARG A 122 -3.44 8.89 5.14
CA ARG A 122 -4.08 9.31 3.90
C ARG A 122 -3.35 10.49 3.28
N ALA A 123 -3.25 10.51 1.96
CA ALA A 123 -2.75 11.67 1.23
C ALA A 123 -3.68 12.10 0.11
N ILE A 124 -3.81 13.41 -0.11
CA ILE A 124 -4.58 13.99 -1.20
C ILE A 124 -3.65 14.79 -2.10
N THR A 125 -3.64 14.43 -3.40
CA THR A 125 -2.88 15.17 -4.42
C THR A 125 -3.33 16.64 -4.48
N PRO A 126 -2.39 17.59 -4.67
CA PRO A 126 -2.69 19.01 -4.78
C PRO A 126 -3.78 19.33 -5.81
N SER A 127 -4.54 20.41 -5.56
CA SER A 127 -5.69 20.79 -6.41
C SER A 127 -5.29 21.19 -7.84
N HIS A 128 -4.07 21.67 -8.04
CA HIS A 128 -3.53 22.06 -9.34
C HIS A 128 -2.96 20.89 -10.16
N SER A 129 -2.90 19.69 -9.57
CA SER A 129 -2.37 18.53 -10.29
C SER A 129 -3.34 18.05 -11.37
N PRO A 130 -2.85 17.68 -12.57
CA PRO A 130 -3.69 17.23 -13.68
C PRO A 130 -4.39 15.89 -13.38
N ARG A 131 -3.77 15.05 -12.55
CA ARG A 131 -4.35 13.83 -12.00
C ARG A 131 -4.34 13.93 -10.49
N ARG A 132 -5.48 13.62 -9.88
CA ARG A 132 -5.65 13.74 -8.43
C ARG A 132 -6.09 12.41 -7.84
N PHE A 133 -5.40 12.04 -6.77
CA PHE A 133 -5.66 10.84 -6.00
C PHE A 133 -5.94 11.19 -4.53
N ASN A 134 -6.74 10.35 -3.93
CA ASN A 134 -7.05 10.31 -2.51
C ASN A 134 -6.56 8.96 -1.99
N THR A 135 -5.27 8.89 -1.69
CA THR A 135 -4.55 7.64 -1.45
C THR A 135 -4.54 7.28 0.02
N ARG A 136 -4.92 6.05 0.35
CA ARG A 136 -4.79 5.43 1.66
C ARG A 136 -3.57 4.54 1.68
N PHE A 137 -2.76 4.67 2.71
CA PHE A 137 -1.54 3.90 2.89
C PHE A 137 -1.73 2.86 3.98
N PHE A 138 -1.28 1.64 3.68
CA PHE A 138 -1.28 0.53 4.62
C PHE A 138 0.15 0.05 4.83
N LEU A 139 0.45 -0.41 6.04
CA LEU A 139 1.67 -1.11 6.38
C LEU A 139 1.37 -2.60 6.47
N GLY A 140 2.20 -3.40 5.83
CA GLY A 140 2.22 -4.86 5.93
C GLY A 140 3.60 -5.37 6.29
N ASP A 141 3.66 -6.56 6.85
CA ASP A 141 4.91 -7.22 7.22
C ASP A 141 5.50 -7.94 5.99
N GLY A 142 6.64 -7.46 5.50
CA GLY A 142 7.34 -7.99 4.35
C GLY A 142 7.94 -9.38 4.56
N ASP A 143 8.08 -9.84 5.81
CA ASP A 143 8.53 -11.20 6.11
C ASP A 143 7.41 -12.25 5.88
N HIS A 144 6.17 -11.79 5.66
CA HIS A 144 5.01 -12.61 5.29
C HIS A 144 4.59 -12.44 3.81
N VAL A 145 5.54 -12.07 2.96
CA VAL A 145 5.33 -11.91 1.53
C VAL A 145 5.73 -13.17 0.78
N PHE A 146 4.91 -13.58 -0.18
CA PHE A 146 5.14 -14.70 -1.08
C PHE A 146 5.42 -14.20 -2.50
N GLY A 147 6.42 -14.77 -3.14
CA GLY A 147 6.92 -14.38 -4.44
C GLY A 147 8.21 -13.57 -4.35
N THR A 148 8.82 -13.33 -5.50
CA THR A 148 10.03 -12.52 -5.64
C THR A 148 9.67 -11.22 -6.33
N PRO A 149 10.04 -10.05 -5.78
CA PRO A 149 9.79 -8.77 -6.44
C PRO A 149 10.39 -8.73 -7.84
N ALA A 150 9.60 -8.30 -8.81
CA ALA A 150 10.00 -8.19 -10.21
C ALA A 150 9.50 -6.88 -10.81
N ALA A 151 10.28 -6.30 -11.71
CA ALA A 151 9.88 -5.13 -12.47
C ALA A 151 8.72 -5.47 -13.43
N THR A 152 7.88 -4.48 -13.69
CA THR A 152 6.75 -4.56 -14.61
C THR A 152 6.80 -3.39 -15.60
N GLU A 153 5.78 -3.26 -16.46
CA GLU A 153 5.64 -2.07 -17.32
C GLU A 153 5.31 -0.80 -16.51
N GLU A 154 4.75 -0.94 -15.31
CA GLU A 154 4.32 0.17 -14.47
C GLU A 154 5.37 0.61 -13.46
N LEU A 155 6.23 -0.32 -12.98
CA LEU A 155 7.33 -0.04 -12.07
C LEU A 155 8.62 -0.74 -12.52
N GLU A 156 9.68 0.05 -12.65
CA GLU A 156 11.06 -0.40 -12.87
C GLU A 156 11.80 -0.56 -11.53
N ASP A 157 12.93 -1.28 -11.51
CA ASP A 157 13.81 -1.45 -10.32
C ASP A 157 13.03 -1.82 -9.04
N VAL A 158 12.05 -2.74 -9.21
CA VAL A 158 11.22 -3.22 -8.11
C VAL A 158 12.02 -4.21 -7.26
N ARG A 159 12.31 -3.82 -6.03
CA ARG A 159 13.11 -4.63 -5.10
C ARG A 159 12.97 -4.14 -3.66
N TRP A 160 13.55 -4.87 -2.75
CA TRP A 160 13.76 -4.45 -1.37
C TRP A 160 14.90 -3.44 -1.30
N HIS A 161 14.60 -2.24 -0.83
CA HIS A 161 15.55 -1.15 -0.68
C HIS A 161 15.92 -0.98 0.80
N PRO A 162 17.22 -1.03 1.16
CA PRO A 162 17.66 -0.72 2.51
C PRO A 162 17.21 0.69 2.94
N ILE A 163 16.70 0.82 4.17
CA ILE A 163 16.29 2.09 4.74
C ILE A 163 17.50 2.76 5.36
N GLY A 164 18.27 3.49 4.54
CA GLY A 164 19.40 4.33 4.93
C GLY A 164 19.18 5.78 4.49
N HIS A 165 19.92 6.72 5.10
CA HIS A 165 19.74 8.15 4.88
C HIS A 165 19.83 8.56 3.40
N GLU A 166 20.77 8.00 2.66
CA GLU A 166 21.04 8.39 1.25
C GLU A 166 19.94 7.98 0.26
N ARG A 167 19.19 6.92 0.54
CA ARG A 167 18.15 6.44 -0.38
C ARG A 167 16.78 7.07 -0.16
N LEU A 168 16.52 7.60 1.03
CA LEU A 168 15.27 8.32 1.31
C LEU A 168 15.14 9.62 0.52
N GLU A 169 16.24 10.18 0.01
CA GLU A 169 16.21 11.39 -0.81
C GLU A 169 15.55 11.17 -2.18
N SER A 170 15.58 9.93 -2.71
CA SER A 170 14.92 9.59 -3.97
C SER A 170 13.40 9.47 -3.85
N PHE A 171 12.86 9.39 -2.64
CA PHE A 171 11.41 9.40 -2.39
C PHE A 171 10.86 10.83 -2.34
N ARG A 172 9.66 11.03 -2.87
CA ARG A 172 8.93 12.29 -2.72
C ARG A 172 8.47 12.51 -1.28
N ASP A 173 8.14 13.76 -0.96
CA ASP A 173 7.71 14.20 0.38
C ASP A 173 6.63 13.32 1.00
N VAL A 174 5.59 12.98 0.22
CA VAL A 174 4.49 12.12 0.70
C VAL A 174 4.97 10.71 0.99
N THR A 175 5.83 10.15 0.14
CA THR A 175 6.38 8.80 0.29
C THR A 175 7.27 8.74 1.53
N ARG A 176 8.17 9.73 1.71
CA ARG A 176 9.00 9.86 2.92
C ARG A 176 8.18 10.01 4.19
N PHE A 177 7.15 10.87 4.15
CA PHE A 177 6.27 11.08 5.29
C PHE A 177 5.54 9.79 5.71
N MET A 178 4.98 9.06 4.75
CA MET A 178 4.26 7.80 5.03
C MET A 178 5.23 6.69 5.46
N LEU A 179 6.45 6.64 4.91
CA LEU A 179 7.47 5.70 5.36
C LEU A 179 7.88 5.98 6.81
N ALA A 180 8.16 7.24 7.17
CA ALA A 180 8.50 7.59 8.54
C ALA A 180 7.38 7.22 9.52
N ARG A 181 6.12 7.41 9.14
CA ARG A 181 4.96 7.01 9.95
C ARG A 181 4.85 5.49 10.07
N ALA A 182 5.06 4.75 8.98
CA ALA A 182 5.05 3.28 8.98
C ALA A 182 6.15 2.70 9.88
N LEU A 183 7.35 3.28 9.84
CA LEU A 183 8.45 2.92 10.73
C LEU A 183 8.12 3.16 12.21
N ALA A 184 7.52 4.30 12.51
CA ALA A 184 7.09 4.64 13.87
C ALA A 184 5.97 3.70 14.39
N LEU A 185 5.03 3.30 13.52
CA LEU A 185 4.00 2.30 13.84
C LEU A 185 4.62 0.93 14.10
N ARG A 186 5.53 0.47 13.23
CA ARG A 186 6.24 -0.81 13.41
C ARG A 186 7.06 -0.84 14.71
N GLY A 187 7.71 0.26 15.04
CA GLY A 187 8.50 0.40 16.27
C GLY A 187 7.71 0.71 17.53
N GLY A 188 6.37 0.75 17.46
CA GLY A 188 5.52 1.05 18.62
C GLY A 188 5.64 2.49 19.16
N THR A 189 6.31 3.38 18.43
CA THR A 189 6.54 4.78 18.85
C THR A 189 5.45 5.74 18.32
N ALA A 190 4.61 5.29 17.41
CA ALA A 190 3.47 6.05 16.92
C ALA A 190 2.17 5.52 17.52
N SER A 191 1.39 6.43 18.06
CA SER A 191 0.02 6.18 18.54
C SER A 191 -0.93 7.25 18.00
N GLY A 192 -2.22 7.06 18.20
CA GLY A 192 -3.25 8.04 17.85
C GLY A 192 -3.72 7.97 16.40
N MET A 193 -4.55 8.97 16.04
CA MET A 193 -5.26 9.01 14.76
C MET A 193 -4.32 9.08 13.55
N ALA A 194 -4.70 8.42 12.47
CA ALA A 194 -3.95 8.42 11.23
C ALA A 194 -3.84 9.84 10.63
N PRO A 195 -2.68 10.25 10.11
CA PRO A 195 -2.51 11.58 9.54
C PRO A 195 -3.17 11.70 8.17
N LEU A 196 -3.62 12.92 7.86
CA LEU A 196 -3.99 13.36 6.52
C LEU A 196 -2.91 14.31 5.99
N PHE A 197 -2.18 13.87 4.97
CA PHE A 197 -1.20 14.68 4.24
C PHE A 197 -1.88 15.34 3.04
N TYR A 198 -1.85 16.67 2.96
CA TYR A 198 -2.50 17.41 1.88
C TYR A 198 -1.81 18.74 1.58
N TRP A 199 -2.22 19.39 0.51
CA TRP A 199 -1.71 20.71 0.13
C TRP A 199 -2.84 21.74 0.25
N ALA A 200 -2.55 22.85 0.93
CA ALA A 200 -3.44 24.01 1.01
C ALA A 200 -2.64 25.29 0.79
N LYS A 201 -3.17 26.22 -0.03
CA LYS A 201 -2.52 27.49 -0.35
C LYS A 201 -1.04 27.33 -0.77
N ASN A 202 -0.78 26.36 -1.66
CA ASN A 202 0.55 25.98 -2.16
C ASN A 202 1.57 25.54 -1.09
N ALA A 203 1.12 25.25 0.11
CA ALA A 203 1.95 24.69 1.18
C ALA A 203 1.50 23.29 1.59
N ARG A 204 2.49 22.46 1.97
CA ARG A 204 2.27 21.15 2.55
C ARG A 204 1.60 21.29 3.93
N ARG A 205 0.61 20.46 4.21
CA ARG A 205 -0.13 20.43 5.48
C ARG A 205 -0.29 18.98 5.95
N VAL A 206 -0.30 18.81 7.25
CA VAL A 206 -0.64 17.55 7.90
C VAL A 206 -1.81 17.84 8.84
N GLY A 207 -2.90 17.13 8.64
CA GLY A 207 -4.08 17.15 9.50
C GLY A 207 -4.36 15.76 10.05
N ILE A 208 -5.49 15.62 10.73
CA ILE A 208 -5.97 14.34 11.26
C ILE A 208 -6.95 13.71 10.28
N CYS A 209 -6.77 12.45 9.96
CA CYS A 209 -7.73 11.69 9.18
C CYS A 209 -8.84 11.16 10.10
N ARG A 210 -10.06 11.61 9.88
CA ARG A 210 -11.25 11.14 10.64
C ARG A 210 -11.91 9.92 9.99
N GLU A 211 -11.16 9.10 9.26
CA GLU A 211 -11.64 7.80 8.80
C GLU A 211 -11.58 6.83 9.98
N ALA A 212 -12.64 6.05 10.13
CA ALA A 212 -12.88 5.19 11.30
C ALA A 212 -11.62 4.50 11.81
N GLU A 213 -11.43 4.59 13.11
CA GLU A 213 -10.36 4.03 13.87
C GLU A 213 -10.22 2.55 13.57
N THR A 214 -9.05 2.15 13.06
CA THR A 214 -8.60 0.78 13.21
C THR A 214 -8.12 0.68 14.66
N PRO A 215 -8.67 -0.19 15.49
CA PRO A 215 -8.09 -0.44 16.81
C PRO A 215 -6.63 -0.86 16.61
N VAL A 216 -5.72 -0.23 17.32
CA VAL A 216 -4.32 -0.62 17.42
C VAL A 216 -4.22 -1.81 18.35
#